data_e80139c89cb8b65b1a1ff217d462af01
#
_entry.id   e80139c89cb8b65b1a1ff217d462af01
#
_cell.length_a   1.000
_cell.length_b   1.000
_cell.length_c   1.000
_cell.angle_alpha   90.00
_cell.angle_beta   90.00
_cell.angle_gamma   90.00
#
_symmetry.space_group_name_H-M   'P 1'
#
loop_
_entity.id
_entity.type
_entity.pdbx_description
1 polymer ?
#
loop_
_entity_poly.entity_id
_entity_poly.type
_entity_poly.pdbx_seq_one_letter_code
_entity_poly.pdbx_strand_id
1 'polypeptide(L)'
;MTWIRTVAPGPDSPELQAAMVGARRGYPVEYGPARAAELRLPPMVAKESIVASHSLIPGALEHIFAGYAAMLDPQLPLSRRDHELIAATVSGLNSCFY
;
A
#
# COMPACT_ATOMS: atom_id res chain seq x y z
N MET A 1 -2.52 -16.57 -2.03
CA MET A 1 -3.08 -16.67 -3.41
C MET A 1 -4.12 -15.58 -3.59
N THR A 2 -3.94 -14.70 -4.56
CA THR A 2 -4.95 -13.69 -4.91
C THR A 2 -6.12 -14.34 -5.64
N TRP A 3 -7.32 -14.06 -5.18
CA TRP A 3 -8.58 -14.55 -5.79
C TRP A 3 -8.98 -13.74 -7.03
N ILE A 4 -8.32 -12.62 -7.25
CA ILE A 4 -8.57 -11.73 -8.38
C ILE A 4 -7.36 -11.66 -9.29
N ARG A 5 -7.61 -11.39 -10.57
CA ARG A 5 -6.55 -11.13 -11.53
C ARG A 5 -5.82 -9.84 -11.15
N THR A 6 -4.51 -9.84 -11.26
CA THR A 6 -3.65 -8.67 -11.08
C THR A 6 -2.81 -8.44 -12.34
N VAL A 7 -2.36 -7.20 -12.54
CA VAL A 7 -1.45 -6.81 -13.60
C VAL A 7 -0.14 -6.35 -12.98
N ALA A 8 0.97 -6.87 -13.49
CA ALA A 8 2.29 -6.40 -13.07
C ALA A 8 2.60 -5.04 -13.74
N PRO A 9 3.19 -4.08 -13.01
CA PRO A 9 3.66 -2.85 -13.63
C PRO A 9 4.80 -3.17 -14.60
N GLY A 10 4.75 -2.56 -15.78
CA GLY A 10 5.73 -2.80 -16.82
C GLY A 10 5.65 -1.74 -17.93
N PRO A 11 6.52 -1.83 -18.94
CA PRO A 11 6.53 -0.88 -20.05
C PRO A 11 5.21 -0.88 -20.83
N ASP A 12 4.48 -1.99 -20.80
CA ASP A 12 3.19 -2.14 -21.49
C ASP A 12 2.00 -1.55 -20.69
N SER A 13 2.27 -1.04 -19.49
CA SER A 13 1.24 -0.45 -18.61
C SER A 13 1.71 0.86 -17.96
N PRO A 14 1.97 1.92 -18.74
CA PRO A 14 2.51 3.18 -18.22
C PRO A 14 1.57 3.87 -17.22
N GLU A 15 0.26 3.77 -17.42
CA GLU A 15 -0.74 4.29 -16.49
C GLU A 15 -0.67 3.60 -15.12
N LEU A 16 -0.51 2.29 -15.11
CA LEU A 16 -0.35 1.53 -13.88
C LEU A 16 0.96 1.89 -13.17
N GLN A 17 2.06 2.06 -13.91
CA GLN A 17 3.32 2.53 -13.34
C GLN A 17 3.17 3.90 -12.68
N ALA A 18 2.54 4.85 -13.37
CA ALA A 18 2.30 6.19 -12.84
C ALA A 18 1.42 6.16 -11.58
N ALA A 19 0.35 5.36 -11.58
CA ALA A 19 -0.54 5.19 -10.44
C ALA A 19 0.18 4.56 -9.24
N MET A 20 1.05 3.58 -9.46
CA MET A 20 1.85 2.97 -8.38
C MET A 20 2.88 3.93 -7.79
N VAL A 21 3.50 4.77 -8.61
CA VAL A 21 4.40 5.83 -8.13
C VAL A 21 3.59 6.86 -7.33
N GLY A 22 2.44 7.27 -7.84
CA GLY A 22 1.53 8.19 -7.16
C GLY A 22 1.05 7.66 -5.80
N ALA A 23 0.64 6.39 -5.75
CA ALA A 23 0.21 5.72 -4.54
C ALA A 23 1.28 5.70 -3.43
N ARG A 24 2.55 5.65 -3.80
CA ARG A 24 3.67 5.60 -2.83
C ARG A 24 4.10 6.97 -2.31
N ARG A 25 3.74 8.07 -2.95
CA ARG A 25 4.18 9.42 -2.57
C ARG A 25 3.81 9.80 -1.14
N GLY A 26 2.67 9.34 -0.66
CA GLY A 26 2.18 9.62 0.69
C GLY A 26 2.53 8.55 1.71
N TYR A 27 3.22 7.49 1.32
CA TYR A 27 3.65 6.46 2.26
C TYR A 27 4.74 7.01 3.18
N PRO A 28 4.68 6.70 4.46
CA PRO A 28 5.75 7.02 5.38
C PRO A 28 7.08 6.44 4.91
N VAL A 29 8.14 7.21 5.08
CA VAL A 29 9.50 6.81 4.65
C VAL A 29 9.97 5.51 5.27
N GLU A 30 9.44 5.17 6.45
CA GLU A 30 9.71 3.94 7.17
C GLU A 30 9.25 2.68 6.43
N TYR A 31 8.32 2.82 5.48
CA TYR A 31 7.85 1.72 4.64
C TYR A 31 8.54 1.66 3.27
N GLY A 32 9.64 2.39 3.13
CA GLY A 32 10.44 2.37 1.92
C GLY A 32 11.10 1.02 1.63
N PRO A 33 11.68 0.87 0.43
CA PRO A 33 12.31 -0.39 -0.01
C PRO A 33 13.39 -0.92 0.94
N ALA A 34 14.14 -0.02 1.57
CA ALA A 34 15.18 -0.41 2.55
C ALA A 34 14.57 -1.16 3.72
N ARG A 35 13.46 -0.67 4.27
CA ARG A 35 12.77 -1.33 5.38
C ARG A 35 12.16 -2.67 4.98
N ALA A 36 11.60 -2.76 3.79
CA ALA A 36 11.08 -4.02 3.26
C ALA A 36 12.18 -5.08 3.14
N ALA A 37 13.39 -4.69 2.73
CA ALA A 37 14.56 -5.57 2.67
C ALA A 37 15.01 -6.04 4.07
N GLU A 38 15.02 -5.15 5.05
CA GLU A 38 15.34 -5.49 6.45
C GLU A 38 14.37 -6.50 7.04
N LEU A 39 13.08 -6.34 6.77
CA LEU A 39 12.02 -7.21 7.27
C LEU A 39 12.00 -8.58 6.58
N ARG A 40 12.80 -8.79 5.54
CA ARG A 40 12.86 -10.05 4.77
C ARG A 40 11.49 -10.58 4.40
N LEU A 41 10.61 -9.69 3.93
CA LEU A 41 9.25 -10.07 3.55
C LEU A 41 9.28 -11.18 2.48
N PRO A 42 8.41 -12.20 2.62
CA PRO A 42 8.33 -13.24 1.61
C PRO A 42 8.03 -12.66 0.23
N PRO A 43 8.61 -13.20 -0.86
CA PRO A 43 8.36 -12.69 -2.21
C PRO A 43 6.89 -12.67 -2.63
N MET A 44 6.08 -13.55 -2.04
CA MET A 44 4.63 -13.58 -2.27
C MET A 44 3.93 -12.30 -1.82
N VAL A 45 4.40 -11.64 -0.76
CA VAL A 45 3.82 -10.39 -0.26
C VAL A 45 3.89 -9.29 -1.31
N ALA A 46 4.97 -9.23 -2.08
CA ALA A 46 5.11 -8.26 -3.17
C ALA A 46 4.13 -8.52 -4.33
N LYS A 47 3.77 -9.79 -4.55
CA LYS A 47 2.85 -10.19 -5.62
C LYS A 47 1.38 -10.11 -5.22
N GLU A 48 1.10 -10.29 -3.95
CA GLU A 48 -0.26 -10.40 -3.39
C GLU A 48 -0.64 -9.19 -2.52
N SER A 49 0.05 -8.07 -2.71
CA SER A 49 -0.21 -6.87 -1.93
C SER A 49 -1.57 -6.24 -2.25
N ILE A 50 -2.11 -5.48 -1.30
CA ILE A 50 -3.31 -4.65 -1.51
C ILE A 50 -3.11 -3.72 -2.71
N VAL A 51 -1.91 -3.20 -2.93
CA VAL A 51 -1.59 -2.39 -4.10
C VAL A 51 -1.82 -3.16 -5.40
N ALA A 52 -1.32 -4.40 -5.48
CA ALA A 52 -1.50 -5.25 -6.66
C ALA A 52 -2.97 -5.59 -6.91
N SER A 53 -3.80 -5.72 -5.87
CA SER A 53 -5.23 -5.98 -6.00
C SER A 53 -6.00 -4.88 -6.74
N HIS A 54 -5.49 -3.66 -6.75
CA HIS A 54 -6.07 -2.52 -7.45
C HIS A 54 -5.49 -2.30 -8.86
N SER A 55 -4.59 -3.17 -9.31
CA SER A 55 -3.83 -2.98 -10.57
C SER A 55 -4.68 -2.97 -11.85
N LEU A 56 -5.88 -3.55 -11.81
CA LEU A 56 -6.80 -3.53 -12.96
C LEU A 56 -7.45 -2.17 -13.21
N ILE A 57 -7.46 -1.29 -12.21
CA ILE A 57 -8.08 0.04 -12.30
C ILE A 57 -7.07 1.06 -11.75
N PRO A 58 -6.08 1.50 -12.57
CA PRO A 58 -5.02 2.40 -12.11
C PRO A 58 -5.50 3.67 -11.45
N GLY A 59 -6.57 4.29 -11.97
CA GLY A 59 -7.18 5.47 -11.36
C GLY A 59 -7.73 5.22 -9.96
N ALA A 60 -8.37 4.07 -9.73
CA ALA A 60 -8.84 3.70 -8.40
C ALA A 60 -7.66 3.48 -7.44
N LEU A 61 -6.60 2.81 -7.90
CA LEU A 61 -5.37 2.62 -7.13
C LEU A 61 -4.80 3.96 -6.67
N GLU A 62 -4.63 4.91 -7.58
CA GLU A 62 -4.07 6.22 -7.27
C GLU A 62 -4.91 6.97 -6.23
N HIS A 63 -6.23 7.07 -6.44
CA HIS A 63 -7.10 7.86 -5.57
C HIS A 63 -7.31 7.22 -4.19
N ILE A 64 -7.45 5.91 -4.10
CA ILE A 64 -7.59 5.21 -2.82
C ILE A 64 -6.34 5.40 -1.97
N PHE A 65 -5.16 5.22 -2.56
CA PHE A 65 -3.91 5.38 -1.82
C PHE A 65 -3.55 6.84 -1.54
N ALA A 66 -3.97 7.79 -2.39
CA ALA A 66 -3.87 9.22 -2.09
C ALA A 66 -4.76 9.59 -0.88
N GLY A 67 -5.97 9.07 -0.82
CA GLY A 67 -6.86 9.25 0.33
C GLY A 67 -6.28 8.64 1.62
N TYR A 68 -5.71 7.44 1.53
CA TYR A 68 -5.02 6.81 2.66
C TYR A 68 -3.83 7.65 3.13
N ALA A 69 -3.01 8.15 2.22
CA ALA A 69 -1.87 9.02 2.52
C ALA A 69 -2.32 10.33 3.22
N ALA A 70 -3.43 10.91 2.78
CA ALA A 70 -3.98 12.11 3.42
C ALA A 70 -4.40 11.85 4.87
N MET A 71 -4.90 10.65 5.18
CA MET A 71 -5.23 10.28 6.56
C MET A 71 -3.99 10.10 7.45
N LEU A 72 -2.84 9.82 6.86
CA LEU A 72 -1.55 9.66 7.56
C LEU A 72 -0.73 10.94 7.63
N ASP A 73 -1.26 12.07 7.17
CA ASP A 73 -0.54 13.34 7.16
C ASP A 73 -0.09 13.71 8.58
N PRO A 74 1.22 13.94 8.80
CA PRO A 74 1.77 14.30 10.11
C PRO A 74 1.29 15.67 10.64
N GLN A 75 0.64 16.48 9.81
CA GLN A 75 0.02 17.74 10.23
C GLN A 75 -1.35 17.54 10.90
N LEU A 76 -1.92 16.34 10.82
CA LEU A 76 -3.16 16.00 11.49
C LEU A 76 -2.96 15.77 12.99
N PRO A 77 -4.04 15.87 13.81
CA PRO A 77 -3.94 15.77 15.27
C PRO A 77 -3.44 14.41 15.79
N LEU A 78 -3.64 13.33 15.03
CA LEU A 78 -3.21 12.00 15.45
C LEU A 78 -1.72 11.82 15.22
N SER A 79 -1.04 11.32 16.24
CA SER A 79 0.36 10.95 16.12
C SER A 79 0.54 9.71 15.25
N ARG A 80 1.76 9.50 14.77
CA ARG A 80 2.13 8.27 14.05
C ARG A 80 1.80 7.03 14.87
N ARG A 81 2.07 7.05 16.16
CA ARG A 81 1.75 5.95 17.08
C ARG A 81 0.25 5.65 17.09
N ASP A 82 -0.59 6.68 17.11
CA ASP A 82 -2.05 6.51 17.12
C ASP A 82 -2.52 5.88 15.82
N HIS A 83 -1.99 6.31 14.68
CA HIS A 83 -2.27 5.69 13.38
C HIS A 83 -1.92 4.20 13.36
N GLU A 84 -0.75 3.83 13.86
CA GLU A 84 -0.32 2.43 13.92
C GLU A 84 -1.18 1.60 14.86
N LEU A 85 -1.56 2.14 16.01
CA LEU A 85 -2.44 1.44 16.96
C LEU A 85 -3.83 1.21 16.36
N ILE A 86 -4.39 2.19 15.67
CA ILE A 86 -5.68 2.06 14.97
C ILE A 86 -5.56 0.98 13.89
N ALA A 87 -4.54 1.06 13.03
CA ALA A 87 -4.33 0.11 11.95
C ALA A 87 -4.15 -1.32 12.46
N ALA A 88 -3.32 -1.51 13.48
CA ALA A 88 -3.08 -2.82 14.10
C ALA A 88 -4.36 -3.39 14.74
N THR A 89 -5.13 -2.55 15.43
CA THR A 89 -6.39 -2.95 16.05
C THR A 89 -7.40 -3.40 15.00
N VAL A 90 -7.60 -2.61 13.95
CA VAL A 90 -8.52 -2.94 12.85
C VAL A 90 -8.08 -4.21 12.14
N SER A 91 -6.80 -4.36 11.86
CA SER A 91 -6.25 -5.57 11.25
C SER A 91 -6.47 -6.80 12.11
N GLY A 92 -6.26 -6.68 13.43
CA GLY A 92 -6.51 -7.77 14.37
C GLY A 92 -7.97 -8.18 14.42
N LEU A 93 -8.89 -7.21 14.49
CA LEU A 93 -10.33 -7.47 14.49
C LEU A 93 -10.82 -8.10 13.18
N ASN A 94 -10.24 -7.73 12.06
CA ASN A 94 -10.56 -8.27 10.74
C ASN A 94 -9.82 -9.58 10.43
N SER A 95 -9.02 -10.10 11.35
CA SER A 95 -8.19 -11.29 11.14
C SER A 95 -7.33 -11.17 9.87
N CYS A 96 -6.79 -9.98 9.60
CA CYS A 96 -5.91 -9.75 8.46
C CYS A 96 -4.64 -10.59 8.56
N PHE A 97 -4.29 -11.24 7.46
CA PHE A 97 -3.11 -12.11 7.39
C PHE A 97 -1.79 -11.34 7.36
N TYR A 98 -1.81 -10.07 6.95
CA TYR A 98 -0.62 -9.22 6.84
C TYR A 98 -0.24 -8.57 8.17
#